data_55557fda4a36336d58a33c61450cceff
#
_entry.id   55557fda4a36336d58a33c61450cceff
#
_cell.length_a   1.000
_cell.length_b   1.000
_cell.length_c   1.000
_cell.angle_alpha   90.00
_cell.angle_beta   90.00
_cell.angle_gamma   90.00
#
_symmetry.space_group_name_H-M   'P 1'
#
loop_
_entity.id
_entity.type
_entity.pdbx_description
1 polymer ?
#
loop_
_entity_poly.entity_id
_entity_poly.type
_entity_poly.pdbx_seq_one_letter_code
_entity_poly.pdbx_strand_id
1 'polypeptide(L)'
;YGFARSSEDNPSFFDPTIVYQPWINRDGTSFGNANLANTRIDPRENATITLTDDYFGLNTTDSFRMQDGMVVPAGTRFRVNNTTYEFNSDYTWAIGAADAYVRYRPGVFFTPWTSNNDARPLLGGAAAYANVPRTKIDNACGQGCHMWKYTLRTTDTAALQNFANWYSYYGNRNRAMIAGMTQSMADVNKMYVGYFRIGSHASYNSSTDRNKRLPIYDMSQDREKQTLYDNMIALNASGGTPNRQAVDAAGLQFKRTDADAPIKLSCQKNAVMLFTDGFSNGGTPSSTNADGNMG
;
A
#
# COMPACT_ATOMS: atom_id res chain seq x y z
N TYR A 1 17.47 0.28 8.27
CA TYR A 1 16.94 1.43 7.50
C TYR A 1 16.90 1.14 6.00
N GLY A 2 18.01 0.68 5.38
CA GLY A 2 18.07 0.38 3.94
C GLY A 2 17.09 -0.72 3.53
N PHE A 3 17.05 -1.80 4.28
CA PHE A 3 16.20 -2.95 3.96
C PHE A 3 14.70 -2.60 4.00
N ALA A 4 14.26 -1.73 4.90
CA ALA A 4 12.86 -1.30 4.95
C ALA A 4 12.43 -0.43 3.74
N ARG A 5 13.41 0.06 2.96
CA ARG A 5 13.22 0.91 1.78
C ARG A 5 13.75 0.27 0.49
N SER A 6 13.78 -1.04 0.47
CA SER A 6 14.07 -1.89 -0.68
C SER A 6 12.87 -2.79 -0.95
N SER A 7 12.40 -2.86 -2.18
CA SER A 7 11.31 -3.77 -2.57
C SER A 7 11.68 -5.25 -2.44
N GLU A 8 12.96 -5.56 -2.49
CA GLU A 8 13.49 -6.92 -2.32
C GLU A 8 13.22 -7.45 -0.90
N ASP A 9 13.42 -6.59 0.11
CA ASP A 9 13.25 -6.96 1.53
C ASP A 9 11.86 -6.56 2.06
N ASN A 10 11.26 -5.50 1.50
CA ASN A 10 9.94 -4.99 1.84
C ASN A 10 9.10 -4.81 0.57
N PRO A 11 8.38 -5.85 0.11
CA PRO A 11 7.59 -5.81 -1.12
C PRO A 11 6.49 -4.74 -1.16
N SER A 12 6.16 -4.12 -0.03
CA SER A 12 5.22 -2.98 0.01
C SER A 12 5.89 -1.64 -0.27
N PHE A 13 7.22 -1.58 -0.28
CA PHE A 13 7.97 -0.39 -0.62
C PHE A 13 8.10 -0.24 -2.15
N PHE A 14 8.56 0.94 -2.57
CA PHE A 14 8.76 1.29 -3.97
C PHE A 14 9.66 0.29 -4.71
N ASP A 15 9.12 -0.31 -5.75
CA ASP A 15 9.86 -1.16 -6.67
C ASP A 15 10.24 -0.35 -7.92
N PRO A 16 11.53 -0.08 -8.15
CA PRO A 16 11.95 0.69 -9.31
C PRO A 16 11.73 -0.02 -10.65
N THR A 17 11.34 -1.28 -10.68
CA THR A 17 11.02 -2.02 -11.92
C THR A 17 9.56 -1.88 -12.33
N ILE A 18 8.71 -1.28 -11.49
CA ILE A 18 7.28 -1.08 -11.74
C ILE A 18 7.01 0.37 -12.16
N VAL A 19 6.15 0.56 -13.16
CA VAL A 19 5.58 1.86 -13.50
C VAL A 19 4.26 2.04 -12.75
N TYR A 20 4.24 2.95 -11.77
CA TYR A 20 3.07 3.17 -10.92
C TYR A 20 2.09 4.15 -11.58
N GLN A 21 0.91 3.63 -11.92
CA GLN A 21 -0.17 4.42 -12.48
C GLN A 21 -1.05 5.01 -11.35
N PRO A 22 -1.56 6.24 -11.50
CA PRO A 22 -2.57 6.78 -10.59
C PRO A 22 -3.83 5.90 -10.51
N TRP A 23 -4.64 6.11 -9.48
CA TRP A 23 -5.98 5.51 -9.42
C TRP A 23 -6.83 5.89 -10.63
N ILE A 24 -7.80 5.06 -10.94
CA ILE A 24 -8.70 5.24 -12.08
C ILE A 24 -10.10 5.59 -11.58
N ASN A 25 -10.73 6.55 -12.23
CA ASN A 25 -12.14 6.88 -12.06
C ASN A 25 -13.03 5.83 -12.74
N ARG A 26 -14.34 5.84 -12.42
CA ARG A 26 -15.33 4.91 -12.99
C ARG A 26 -15.40 4.89 -14.52
N ASP A 27 -15.05 6.00 -15.16
CA ASP A 27 -15.06 6.18 -16.61
C ASP A 27 -13.72 5.81 -17.28
N GLY A 28 -12.79 5.24 -16.51
CA GLY A 28 -11.46 4.87 -16.98
C GLY A 28 -10.46 6.02 -17.02
N THR A 29 -10.87 7.25 -16.68
CA THR A 29 -9.93 8.37 -16.61
C THR A 29 -9.03 8.26 -15.39
N SER A 30 -7.78 8.71 -15.54
CA SER A 30 -6.81 8.71 -14.45
C SER A 30 -7.08 9.85 -13.46
N PHE A 31 -6.76 9.62 -12.16
CA PHE A 31 -6.67 10.68 -11.16
C PHE A 31 -5.59 11.73 -11.48
N GLY A 32 -4.72 11.44 -12.45
CA GLY A 32 -3.59 12.27 -12.84
C GLY A 32 -2.34 11.99 -12.02
N ASN A 33 -1.20 12.34 -12.60
CA ASN A 33 0.09 12.16 -11.93
C ASN A 33 0.19 12.99 -10.66
N ALA A 34 0.85 12.44 -9.63
CA ALA A 34 1.15 13.15 -8.41
C ALA A 34 1.98 14.41 -8.67
N ASN A 35 1.71 15.50 -7.96
CA ASN A 35 2.46 16.74 -8.09
C ASN A 35 3.86 16.58 -7.48
N LEU A 36 4.91 16.88 -8.25
CA LEU A 36 6.30 16.68 -7.83
C LEU A 36 6.76 17.68 -6.77
N ALA A 37 6.25 18.90 -6.80
CA ALA A 37 6.62 19.95 -5.84
C ALA A 37 5.90 19.78 -4.49
N ASN A 38 4.65 19.30 -4.53
CA ASN A 38 3.79 19.12 -3.37
C ASN A 38 3.04 17.79 -3.51
N THR A 39 3.75 16.69 -3.28
CA THR A 39 3.20 15.34 -3.42
C THR A 39 2.20 15.06 -2.30
N ARG A 40 0.97 14.74 -2.63
CA ARG A 40 -0.03 14.33 -1.65
C ARG A 40 0.39 13.03 -0.98
N ILE A 41 0.27 12.98 0.35
CA ILE A 41 0.54 11.75 1.14
C ILE A 41 -0.56 10.72 0.86
N ASP A 42 -1.80 11.19 0.72
CA ASP A 42 -2.95 10.42 0.29
C ASP A 42 -3.74 11.26 -0.71
N PRO A 43 -4.14 10.71 -1.89
CA PRO A 43 -4.87 11.50 -2.89
C PRO A 43 -6.20 12.04 -2.41
N ARG A 44 -6.78 11.46 -1.35
CA ARG A 44 -8.05 11.87 -0.72
C ARG A 44 -7.89 13.05 0.25
N GLU A 45 -6.65 13.38 0.62
CA GLU A 45 -6.33 14.39 1.63
C GLU A 45 -5.54 15.55 1.02
N ASN A 46 -5.48 16.65 1.76
CA ASN A 46 -4.74 17.84 1.32
C ASN A 46 -3.29 17.89 1.86
N ALA A 47 -2.94 16.97 2.77
CA ALA A 47 -1.58 16.89 3.31
C ALA A 47 -0.58 16.56 2.20
N THR A 48 0.48 17.35 2.10
CA THR A 48 1.52 17.20 1.09
C THR A 48 2.91 17.12 1.71
N ILE A 49 3.85 16.59 0.95
CA ILE A 49 5.25 16.51 1.31
C ILE A 49 6.12 16.81 0.07
N THR A 50 7.29 17.38 0.28
CA THR A 50 8.33 17.53 -0.76
C THR A 50 9.24 16.31 -0.71
N LEU A 51 9.19 15.45 -1.73
CA LEU A 51 9.91 14.17 -1.71
C LEU A 51 11.43 14.32 -1.69
N THR A 52 11.95 15.44 -2.15
CA THR A 52 13.39 15.74 -2.27
C THR A 52 13.96 16.50 -1.08
N ASP A 53 13.15 16.88 -0.10
CA ASP A 53 13.59 17.55 1.11
C ASP A 53 13.98 16.56 2.21
N ASP A 54 14.82 17.01 3.11
CA ASP A 54 15.25 16.24 4.27
C ASP A 54 14.42 16.61 5.52
N TYR A 55 13.94 15.58 6.22
CA TYR A 55 13.16 15.71 7.43
C TYR A 55 13.78 14.95 8.60
N PHE A 56 13.55 15.43 9.81
CA PHE A 56 13.71 14.64 11.03
C PHE A 56 12.35 14.26 11.53
N GLY A 57 11.93 13.01 11.42
CA GLY A 57 10.67 12.47 11.89
C GLY A 57 9.48 13.45 11.91
N LEU A 58 8.37 13.11 11.36
CA LEU A 58 7.22 14.01 11.33
C LEU A 58 6.43 13.99 12.65
N ASN A 59 6.56 12.90 13.41
CA ASN A 59 5.87 12.68 14.69
C ASN A 59 6.56 11.55 15.47
N THR A 60 6.00 11.19 16.64
CA THR A 60 6.53 10.14 17.50
C THR A 60 6.54 8.75 16.87
N THR A 61 5.77 8.51 15.80
CA THR A 61 5.76 7.23 15.09
C THR A 61 6.95 7.07 14.15
N ASP A 62 7.63 8.17 13.82
CA ASP A 62 8.84 8.18 12.99
C ASP A 62 10.12 8.06 13.84
N SER A 63 9.99 7.92 15.15
CA SER A 63 11.09 7.63 16.05
C SER A 63 11.36 6.13 16.12
N PHE A 64 12.59 5.78 16.42
CA PHE A 64 12.98 4.42 16.76
C PHE A 64 13.84 4.43 18.03
N ARG A 65 13.82 3.31 18.75
CA ARG A 65 14.57 3.21 19.98
C ARG A 65 16.00 2.77 19.72
N MET A 66 16.94 3.67 20.01
CA MET A 66 18.37 3.35 19.99
C MET A 66 18.72 2.50 21.20
N GLN A 67 19.46 1.44 21.00
CA GLN A 67 19.94 0.54 22.06
C GLN A 67 21.45 0.36 21.97
N ASP A 68 22.07 0.06 23.10
CA ASP A 68 23.50 -0.23 23.14
C ASP A 68 23.85 -1.38 22.19
N GLY A 69 24.94 -1.24 21.47
CA GLY A 69 25.38 -2.21 20.48
C GLY A 69 24.75 -2.05 19.09
N MET A 70 23.76 -1.16 18.90
CA MET A 70 23.25 -0.86 17.56
C MET A 70 24.31 -0.17 16.72
N VAL A 71 24.54 -0.69 15.52
CA VAL A 71 25.44 -0.06 14.55
C VAL A 71 24.67 0.98 13.76
N VAL A 72 25.15 2.22 13.83
CA VAL A 72 24.65 3.35 13.03
C VAL A 72 25.60 3.53 11.86
N PRO A 73 25.14 3.32 10.61
CA PRO A 73 26.00 3.45 9.44
C PRO A 73 26.53 4.86 9.24
N ALA A 74 27.75 4.98 8.70
CA ALA A 74 28.33 6.23 8.26
C ALA A 74 27.36 7.05 7.41
N GLY A 75 27.37 8.37 7.57
CA GLY A 75 26.47 9.30 6.86
C GLY A 75 25.05 9.35 7.40
N THR A 76 24.72 8.60 8.45
CA THR A 76 23.42 8.70 9.12
C THR A 76 23.38 9.94 10.00
N ARG A 77 22.33 10.75 9.85
CA ARG A 77 22.00 11.86 10.77
C ARG A 77 20.71 11.52 11.51
N PHE A 78 20.74 11.74 12.81
CA PHE A 78 19.56 11.54 13.66
C PHE A 78 19.61 12.51 14.85
N ARG A 79 18.47 12.68 15.50
CA ARG A 79 18.32 13.56 16.65
C ARG A 79 17.84 12.78 17.87
N VAL A 80 18.53 12.95 18.97
CA VAL A 80 18.20 12.42 20.28
C VAL A 80 18.18 13.58 21.28
N ASN A 81 17.12 13.75 22.04
CA ASN A 81 16.98 14.83 23.03
C ASN A 81 17.36 16.21 22.48
N ASN A 82 16.89 16.56 21.28
CA ASN A 82 17.20 17.79 20.55
C ASN A 82 18.66 17.96 20.09
N THR A 83 19.55 17.00 20.34
CA THR A 83 20.91 16.99 19.83
C THR A 83 20.97 16.22 18.52
N THR A 84 21.52 16.87 17.48
CA THR A 84 21.76 16.21 16.18
C THR A 84 23.12 15.55 16.18
N TYR A 85 23.14 14.29 15.80
CA TYR A 85 24.34 13.48 15.60
C TYR A 85 24.54 13.25 14.10
N GLU A 86 25.81 13.26 13.66
CA GLU A 86 26.22 12.88 12.32
C GLU A 86 27.54 12.10 12.42
N PHE A 87 27.58 10.90 11.83
CA PHE A 87 28.73 10.03 11.92
C PHE A 87 29.43 9.92 10.56
N ASN A 88 30.74 10.19 10.56
CA ASN A 88 31.60 10.05 9.38
C ASN A 88 32.07 8.61 9.15
N SER A 89 31.89 7.74 10.14
CA SER A 89 32.17 6.30 10.09
C SER A 89 31.05 5.55 10.79
N ASP A 90 30.99 4.22 10.61
CA ASP A 90 30.07 3.39 11.36
C ASP A 90 30.32 3.59 12.87
N TYR A 91 29.23 3.76 13.61
CA TYR A 91 29.28 3.98 15.05
C TYR A 91 28.45 2.94 15.79
N THR A 92 29.03 2.33 16.81
CA THR A 92 28.30 1.45 17.71
C THR A 92 27.68 2.27 18.85
N TRP A 93 26.37 2.29 18.96
CA TRP A 93 25.68 3.05 20.00
C TRP A 93 25.97 2.49 21.39
N ALA A 94 26.38 3.35 22.31
CA ALA A 94 26.82 2.97 23.66
C ALA A 94 26.37 3.94 24.78
N ILE A 95 25.30 4.71 24.55
CA ILE A 95 24.84 5.77 25.48
C ILE A 95 23.54 5.35 26.20
N GLY A 96 23.22 4.07 26.23
CA GLY A 96 21.97 3.57 26.78
C GLY A 96 20.78 3.73 25.83
N ALA A 97 19.66 3.11 26.15
CA ALA A 97 18.48 3.16 25.30
C ALA A 97 17.87 4.56 25.25
N ALA A 98 17.64 5.10 24.04
CA ALA A 98 17.07 6.42 23.80
C ALA A 98 16.15 6.41 22.58
N ASP A 99 15.14 7.26 22.57
CA ASP A 99 14.33 7.49 21.38
C ASP A 99 15.05 8.46 20.43
N ALA A 100 15.14 8.09 19.17
CA ALA A 100 15.82 8.85 18.14
C ALA A 100 14.89 9.16 16.96
N TYR A 101 15.05 10.38 16.42
CA TYR A 101 14.38 10.81 15.19
C TYR A 101 15.38 10.80 14.05
N VAL A 102 15.20 9.89 13.10
CA VAL A 102 16.11 9.76 11.96
C VAL A 102 15.87 10.88 10.96
N ARG A 103 16.95 11.48 10.47
CA ARG A 103 16.86 12.31 9.28
C ARG A 103 16.60 11.43 8.08
N TYR A 104 15.54 11.71 7.32
CA TYR A 104 15.21 10.99 6.12
C TYR A 104 14.79 11.93 4.99
N ARG A 105 15.03 11.49 3.78
CA ARG A 105 14.47 12.07 2.57
C ARG A 105 13.46 11.05 2.02
N PRO A 106 12.20 11.45 1.79
CA PRO A 106 11.20 10.52 1.28
C PRO A 106 11.63 9.89 -0.06
N GLY A 107 12.15 10.68 -1.00
CA GLY A 107 12.60 10.25 -2.32
C GLY A 107 13.94 9.50 -2.30
N VAL A 108 14.08 8.51 -1.42
CA VAL A 108 15.22 7.61 -1.33
C VAL A 108 14.75 6.18 -1.34
N PHE A 109 15.38 5.34 -2.15
CA PHE A 109 15.15 3.89 -2.15
C PHE A 109 16.47 3.13 -2.26
N PHE A 110 16.42 1.85 -1.98
CA PHE A 110 17.59 0.97 -2.01
C PHE A 110 17.36 -0.20 -2.93
N THR A 111 18.45 -0.69 -3.52
CA THR A 111 18.49 -1.97 -4.25
C THR A 111 19.67 -2.79 -3.77
N PRO A 112 19.62 -4.12 -3.86
CA PRO A 112 20.77 -4.97 -3.51
C PRO A 112 22.02 -4.56 -4.30
N TRP A 113 23.17 -4.65 -3.66
CA TRP A 113 24.46 -4.48 -4.28
C TRP A 113 25.11 -5.86 -4.49
N THR A 114 25.48 -6.20 -5.71
CA THR A 114 26.22 -7.42 -6.02
C THR A 114 27.65 -7.12 -6.49
N SER A 115 27.83 -5.97 -7.16
CA SER A 115 29.16 -5.50 -7.58
C SER A 115 29.17 -3.99 -7.82
N ASN A 116 30.36 -3.40 -7.94
CA ASN A 116 30.48 -1.97 -8.29
C ASN A 116 29.91 -1.62 -9.67
N ASN A 117 29.75 -2.62 -10.52
CA ASN A 117 29.24 -2.48 -11.89
C ASN A 117 27.81 -2.95 -12.04
N ASP A 118 27.05 -3.07 -10.94
CA ASP A 118 25.65 -3.45 -10.99
C ASP A 118 24.87 -2.60 -11.98
N ALA A 119 24.08 -3.25 -12.81
CA ALA A 119 23.13 -2.55 -13.65
C ALA A 119 22.18 -1.71 -12.81
N ARG A 120 21.82 -0.53 -13.32
CA ARG A 120 20.77 0.26 -12.68
C ARG A 120 19.43 -0.40 -12.91
N PRO A 121 18.47 -0.26 -11.95
CA PRO A 121 17.11 -0.75 -12.17
C PRO A 121 16.56 -0.30 -13.53
N LEU A 122 15.94 -1.22 -14.25
CA LEU A 122 15.30 -0.95 -15.54
C LEU A 122 13.83 -0.62 -15.27
N LEU A 123 13.44 0.62 -15.49
CA LEU A 123 12.06 1.03 -15.42
C LEU A 123 11.67 1.71 -16.70
N GLY A 124 10.56 1.33 -17.27
CA GLY A 124 9.99 2.06 -18.39
C GLY A 124 11.01 2.53 -19.44
N GLY A 125 12.18 1.89 -19.42
CA GLY A 125 13.41 2.26 -20.06
C GLY A 125 14.49 2.66 -19.02
N ALA A 126 15.68 2.08 -19.11
CA ALA A 126 16.87 2.35 -18.29
C ALA A 126 17.19 3.85 -18.13
N ALA A 127 16.70 4.68 -19.06
CA ALA A 127 16.91 6.11 -19.09
C ALA A 127 16.41 6.87 -17.84
N ALA A 128 15.31 6.43 -17.23
CA ALA A 128 14.73 7.12 -16.07
C ALA A 128 15.68 7.19 -14.87
N TYR A 129 16.56 6.19 -14.70
CA TYR A 129 17.48 6.11 -13.56
C TYR A 129 18.95 6.34 -13.95
N ALA A 130 19.25 6.58 -15.21
CA ALA A 130 20.62 6.68 -15.72
C ALA A 130 21.45 7.74 -14.97
N ASN A 131 20.83 8.85 -14.60
CA ASN A 131 21.49 9.99 -13.96
C ASN A 131 21.13 10.17 -12.48
N VAL A 132 20.29 9.28 -11.90
CA VAL A 132 19.96 9.35 -10.48
C VAL A 132 21.21 9.03 -9.66
N PRO A 133 21.62 9.91 -8.72
CA PRO A 133 22.75 9.62 -7.85
C PRO A 133 22.54 8.35 -7.05
N ARG A 134 23.54 7.49 -7.01
CA ARG A 134 23.57 6.34 -6.14
C ARG A 134 24.88 6.23 -5.38
N THR A 135 24.80 5.73 -4.17
CA THR A 135 25.94 5.52 -3.28
C THR A 135 25.88 4.12 -2.72
N LYS A 136 27.01 3.40 -2.71
CA LYS A 136 27.11 2.13 -1.99
C LYS A 136 27.04 2.40 -0.49
N ILE A 137 26.16 1.71 0.19
CA ILE A 137 26.06 1.75 1.65
C ILE A 137 26.43 0.37 2.18
N ASP A 138 27.51 0.33 2.94
CA ASP A 138 27.93 -0.89 3.63
C ASP A 138 27.09 -1.09 4.89
N ASN A 139 26.84 -2.34 5.23
CA ASN A 139 26.02 -2.73 6.39
C ASN A 139 24.60 -2.09 6.41
N ALA A 140 24.04 -1.82 5.25
CA ALA A 140 22.73 -1.17 5.10
C ALA A 140 21.55 -1.95 5.73
N CYS A 141 21.70 -3.25 5.87
CA CYS A 141 20.69 -4.18 6.41
C CYS A 141 21.28 -5.15 7.44
N GLY A 142 22.54 -4.93 7.89
CA GLY A 142 23.28 -5.77 8.82
C GLY A 142 24.70 -6.02 8.31
N GLN A 143 25.53 -6.66 9.14
CA GLN A 143 26.92 -6.93 8.81
C GLN A 143 27.07 -7.68 7.49
N GLY A 144 27.86 -7.13 6.56
CA GLY A 144 28.09 -7.74 5.25
C GLY A 144 26.97 -7.52 4.22
N CYS A 145 25.89 -6.87 4.59
CA CYS A 145 24.81 -6.51 3.68
C CYS A 145 25.09 -5.14 3.02
N HIS A 146 25.32 -5.14 1.73
CA HIS A 146 25.60 -3.92 0.97
C HIS A 146 24.42 -3.61 0.06
N MET A 147 24.10 -2.30 -0.06
CA MET A 147 23.02 -1.83 -0.92
C MET A 147 23.44 -0.58 -1.70
N TRP A 148 22.86 -0.41 -2.88
CA TRP A 148 22.85 0.85 -3.58
C TRP A 148 21.74 1.73 -3.02
N LYS A 149 22.09 2.89 -2.47
CA LYS A 149 21.18 3.96 -2.08
C LYS A 149 20.98 4.91 -3.24
N TYR A 150 19.78 4.99 -3.77
CA TYR A 150 19.38 5.99 -4.77
C TYR A 150 18.75 7.19 -4.07
N THR A 151 19.17 8.40 -4.47
CA THR A 151 18.64 9.66 -3.93
C THR A 151 18.07 10.50 -5.06
N LEU A 152 16.74 10.61 -5.12
CA LEU A 152 16.03 11.37 -6.14
C LEU A 152 16.21 12.87 -5.95
N ARG A 153 16.41 13.59 -7.07
CA ARG A 153 16.51 15.03 -7.14
C ARG A 153 15.34 15.61 -7.95
N THR A 154 15.11 16.89 -7.81
CA THR A 154 14.10 17.62 -8.61
C THR A 154 14.35 17.52 -10.12
N THR A 155 15.62 17.33 -10.54
CA THR A 155 16.03 17.16 -11.94
C THR A 155 15.78 15.75 -12.49
N ASP A 156 15.54 14.75 -11.64
CA ASP A 156 15.31 13.36 -12.03
C ASP A 156 13.83 13.12 -12.35
N THR A 157 13.24 13.95 -13.20
CA THR A 157 11.78 14.11 -13.38
C THR A 157 11.03 12.81 -13.62
N ALA A 158 11.51 11.92 -14.49
CA ALA A 158 10.84 10.66 -14.81
C ALA A 158 10.86 9.68 -13.61
N ALA A 159 12.02 9.50 -12.97
CA ALA A 159 12.17 8.66 -11.80
C ALA A 159 11.39 9.22 -10.59
N LEU A 160 11.46 10.54 -10.40
CA LEU A 160 10.73 11.22 -9.33
C LEU A 160 9.21 11.12 -9.54
N GLN A 161 8.72 11.21 -10.79
CA GLN A 161 7.30 11.06 -11.10
C GLN A 161 6.79 9.66 -10.76
N ASN A 162 7.55 8.63 -11.11
CA ASN A 162 7.18 7.26 -10.78
C ASN A 162 7.15 7.05 -9.27
N PHE A 163 8.15 7.58 -8.55
CA PHE A 163 8.20 7.53 -7.09
C PHE A 163 7.04 8.32 -6.45
N ALA A 164 6.70 9.50 -6.98
CA ALA A 164 5.61 10.33 -6.49
C ALA A 164 4.24 9.63 -6.67
N ASN A 165 4.03 8.98 -7.82
CA ASN A 165 2.84 8.17 -8.06
C ASN A 165 2.74 7.01 -7.06
N TRP A 166 3.83 6.26 -6.86
CA TRP A 166 3.87 5.23 -5.82
C TRP A 166 3.56 5.83 -4.44
N TYR A 167 4.22 6.91 -4.07
CA TYR A 167 4.09 7.54 -2.74
C TYR A 167 2.64 7.94 -2.45
N SER A 168 1.95 8.56 -3.42
CA SER A 168 0.57 9.00 -3.27
C SER A 168 -0.43 7.83 -3.35
N TYR A 169 -0.30 6.98 -4.35
CA TYR A 169 -1.34 6.02 -4.73
C TYR A 169 -1.12 4.61 -4.18
N TYR A 170 0.12 4.25 -3.76
CA TYR A 170 0.51 2.90 -3.33
C TYR A 170 1.27 2.86 -2.01
N GLY A 171 1.65 4.00 -1.44
CA GLY A 171 2.56 4.11 -0.30
C GLY A 171 2.11 3.42 1.00
N ASN A 172 0.94 2.79 1.01
CA ASN A 172 0.51 1.80 2.00
C ASN A 172 -0.41 0.76 1.36
N ARG A 173 -0.61 -0.38 2.04
CA ARG A 173 -1.41 -1.51 1.54
C ARG A 173 -2.84 -1.12 1.14
N ASN A 174 -3.47 -0.24 1.91
CA ASN A 174 -4.84 0.22 1.63
C ASN A 174 -4.90 0.98 0.30
N ARG A 175 -3.98 1.91 0.06
CA ARG A 175 -3.92 2.68 -1.20
C ARG A 175 -3.55 1.79 -2.39
N ALA A 176 -2.63 0.85 -2.21
CA ALA A 176 -2.29 -0.14 -3.23
C ALA A 176 -3.49 -1.02 -3.60
N MET A 177 -4.30 -1.41 -2.61
CA MET A 177 -5.53 -2.16 -2.86
C MET A 177 -6.57 -1.33 -3.62
N ILE A 178 -6.76 -0.06 -3.28
CA ILE A 178 -7.65 0.85 -4.02
C ILE A 178 -7.18 0.97 -5.48
N ALA A 179 -5.87 1.12 -5.71
CA ALA A 179 -5.31 1.15 -7.06
C ALA A 179 -5.66 -0.11 -7.85
N GLY A 180 -5.43 -1.29 -7.27
CA GLY A 180 -5.76 -2.57 -7.91
C GLY A 180 -7.25 -2.72 -8.20
N MET A 181 -8.11 -2.39 -7.24
CA MET A 181 -9.57 -2.47 -7.40
C MET A 181 -10.07 -1.50 -8.49
N THR A 182 -9.68 -0.23 -8.44
CA THR A 182 -10.16 0.77 -9.40
C THR A 182 -9.70 0.45 -10.82
N GLN A 183 -8.46 0.00 -10.98
CA GLN A 183 -7.93 -0.42 -12.29
C GLN A 183 -8.62 -1.68 -12.82
N SER A 184 -8.81 -2.71 -11.99
CA SER A 184 -9.45 -3.96 -12.43
C SER A 184 -10.92 -3.80 -12.78
N MET A 185 -11.60 -2.82 -12.18
CA MET A 185 -13.03 -2.56 -12.39
C MET A 185 -13.32 -1.54 -13.51
N ALA A 186 -12.29 -0.89 -14.09
CA ALA A 186 -12.47 0.19 -15.07
C ALA A 186 -13.31 -0.25 -16.26
N ASP A 187 -13.00 -1.41 -16.86
CA ASP A 187 -13.67 -1.95 -18.03
C ASP A 187 -14.88 -2.83 -17.72
N VAL A 188 -15.20 -3.02 -16.44
CA VAL A 188 -16.35 -3.83 -16.03
C VAL A 188 -17.65 -3.07 -16.24
N ASN A 189 -18.51 -3.58 -17.11
CA ASN A 189 -19.78 -2.93 -17.50
C ASN A 189 -20.98 -3.89 -17.68
N LYS A 190 -20.80 -5.20 -17.43
CA LYS A 190 -21.84 -6.22 -17.62
C LYS A 190 -21.84 -7.22 -16.47
N MET A 191 -21.82 -6.71 -15.23
CA MET A 191 -21.71 -7.52 -14.03
C MET A 191 -22.49 -6.85 -12.89
N TYR A 192 -23.01 -7.66 -11.99
CA TYR A 192 -23.50 -7.19 -10.69
C TYR A 192 -22.42 -7.35 -9.65
N VAL A 193 -22.13 -6.31 -8.88
CA VAL A 193 -21.07 -6.30 -7.89
C VAL A 193 -21.58 -5.89 -6.52
N GLY A 194 -21.33 -6.71 -5.52
CA GLY A 194 -21.46 -6.34 -4.11
C GLY A 194 -20.09 -6.08 -3.51
N TYR A 195 -19.98 -5.12 -2.61
CA TYR A 195 -18.72 -4.76 -1.98
C TYR A 195 -18.91 -4.44 -0.50
N PHE A 196 -18.05 -5.01 0.35
CA PHE A 196 -17.98 -4.64 1.76
C PHE A 196 -16.56 -4.90 2.33
N ARG A 197 -16.25 -4.24 3.43
CA ARG A 197 -14.99 -4.46 4.15
C ARG A 197 -15.07 -5.73 4.99
N ILE A 198 -13.99 -6.48 5.09
CA ILE A 198 -13.88 -7.70 5.91
C ILE A 198 -14.39 -7.44 7.33
N GLY A 199 -13.97 -6.34 7.97
CA GLY A 199 -14.41 -5.95 9.31
C GLY A 199 -15.90 -5.57 9.42
N SER A 200 -16.60 -5.38 8.30
CA SER A 200 -18.04 -5.06 8.27
C SER A 200 -18.92 -6.30 8.05
N HIS A 201 -18.37 -7.51 8.09
CA HIS A 201 -19.08 -8.78 7.83
C HIS A 201 -20.37 -8.92 8.66
N ALA A 202 -20.38 -8.47 9.92
CA ALA A 202 -21.55 -8.56 10.79
C ALA A 202 -22.77 -7.78 10.28
N SER A 203 -22.55 -6.73 9.48
CA SER A 203 -23.62 -5.96 8.83
C SER A 203 -24.29 -6.71 7.70
N TYR A 204 -23.70 -7.79 7.20
CA TYR A 204 -24.17 -8.53 6.02
C TYR A 204 -24.27 -10.04 6.23
N ASN A 205 -24.39 -10.51 7.47
CA ASN A 205 -24.33 -11.92 7.85
C ASN A 205 -25.70 -12.59 7.92
N SER A 206 -26.66 -12.18 7.10
CA SER A 206 -28.00 -12.81 7.02
C SER A 206 -28.52 -12.79 5.58
N SER A 207 -29.22 -13.86 5.21
CA SER A 207 -29.96 -13.97 3.94
C SER A 207 -31.41 -13.46 4.05
N THR A 208 -31.94 -13.30 5.25
CA THR A 208 -33.36 -12.99 5.48
C THR A 208 -33.59 -11.61 6.10
N ASP A 209 -32.68 -11.13 6.92
CA ASP A 209 -32.81 -9.83 7.56
C ASP A 209 -32.57 -8.68 6.55
N ARG A 210 -33.59 -7.85 6.34
CA ARG A 210 -33.57 -6.72 5.41
C ARG A 210 -32.45 -5.70 5.76
N ASN A 211 -32.17 -5.51 7.04
CA ASN A 211 -31.14 -4.58 7.52
C ASN A 211 -29.71 -5.10 7.26
N LYS A 212 -29.57 -6.37 6.89
CA LYS A 212 -28.29 -7.03 6.60
C LYS A 212 -28.12 -7.36 5.12
N ARG A 213 -28.83 -6.69 4.24
CA ARG A 213 -28.69 -6.83 2.79
C ARG A 213 -27.49 -6.03 2.29
N LEU A 214 -26.59 -6.71 1.62
CA LEU A 214 -25.49 -6.06 0.90
C LEU A 214 -26.07 -5.37 -0.34
N PRO A 215 -25.79 -4.08 -0.57
CA PRO A 215 -26.09 -3.42 -1.84
C PRO A 215 -25.39 -4.13 -2.99
N ILE A 216 -26.13 -4.37 -4.06
CA ILE A 216 -25.61 -4.98 -5.30
C ILE A 216 -25.75 -3.95 -6.41
N TYR A 217 -24.64 -3.60 -7.03
CA TYR A 217 -24.53 -2.56 -8.05
C TYR A 217 -24.52 -3.17 -9.44
N ASP A 218 -25.36 -2.67 -10.32
CA ASP A 218 -25.34 -2.98 -11.76
C ASP A 218 -24.28 -2.11 -12.45
N MET A 219 -23.18 -2.74 -12.86
CA MET A 219 -22.05 -2.04 -13.48
C MET A 219 -22.35 -1.47 -14.87
N SER A 220 -23.50 -1.80 -15.46
CA SER A 220 -23.99 -1.16 -16.68
C SER A 220 -24.63 0.21 -16.42
N GLN A 221 -24.94 0.51 -15.17
CA GLN A 221 -25.57 1.76 -14.74
C GLN A 221 -24.54 2.73 -14.18
N ASP A 222 -24.29 3.83 -14.86
CA ASP A 222 -23.29 4.83 -14.49
C ASP A 222 -23.38 5.29 -13.03
N ARG A 223 -24.58 5.52 -12.52
CA ARG A 223 -24.79 5.96 -11.15
C ARG A 223 -24.39 4.89 -10.12
N GLU A 224 -24.70 3.65 -10.40
CA GLU A 224 -24.38 2.53 -9.51
C GLU A 224 -22.88 2.24 -9.54
N LYS A 225 -22.28 2.24 -10.73
CA LYS A 225 -20.84 2.15 -10.91
C LYS A 225 -20.10 3.28 -10.18
N GLN A 226 -20.61 4.53 -10.24
CA GLN A 226 -20.05 5.63 -9.48
C GLN A 226 -20.10 5.38 -7.96
N THR A 227 -21.26 4.92 -7.46
CA THR A 227 -21.42 4.63 -6.03
C THR A 227 -20.46 3.55 -5.55
N LEU A 228 -20.23 2.50 -6.36
CA LEU A 228 -19.24 1.47 -6.04
C LEU A 228 -17.81 2.06 -5.97
N TYR A 229 -17.44 2.88 -6.96
CA TYR A 229 -16.13 3.54 -6.99
C TYR A 229 -15.92 4.46 -5.79
N ASP A 230 -16.92 5.26 -5.44
CA ASP A 230 -16.86 6.15 -4.26
C ASP A 230 -16.61 5.33 -2.98
N ASN A 231 -17.29 4.19 -2.83
CA ASN A 231 -17.08 3.28 -1.71
C ASN A 231 -15.68 2.65 -1.68
N MET A 232 -15.16 2.23 -2.84
CA MET A 232 -13.80 1.67 -2.94
C MET A 232 -12.73 2.73 -2.63
N ILE A 233 -12.88 3.94 -3.17
CA ILE A 233 -11.95 5.05 -2.96
C ILE A 233 -12.01 5.53 -1.50
N ALA A 234 -13.17 5.56 -0.88
CA ALA A 234 -13.34 5.93 0.53
C ALA A 234 -12.86 4.85 1.53
N LEU A 235 -12.34 3.71 1.03
CA LEU A 235 -11.89 2.62 1.89
C LEU A 235 -10.81 3.07 2.86
N ASN A 236 -11.06 2.87 4.16
CA ASN A 236 -10.08 3.02 5.23
C ASN A 236 -9.80 1.68 5.87
N ALA A 237 -8.53 1.33 5.99
CA ALA A 237 -8.10 0.13 6.70
C ALA A 237 -8.30 0.32 8.20
N SER A 238 -9.11 -0.52 8.81
CA SER A 238 -9.37 -0.52 10.26
C SER A 238 -9.95 -1.84 10.72
N GLY A 239 -9.71 -2.21 11.96
CA GLY A 239 -10.23 -3.41 12.60
C GLY A 239 -9.36 -4.65 12.36
N GLY A 240 -9.90 -5.82 12.75
CA GLY A 240 -9.24 -7.11 12.58
C GLY A 240 -9.45 -7.71 11.18
N THR A 241 -8.97 -8.94 11.01
CA THR A 241 -9.02 -9.69 9.75
C THR A 241 -9.92 -10.94 9.86
N PRO A 242 -11.25 -10.80 10.05
CA PRO A 242 -12.18 -11.92 10.19
C PRO A 242 -12.52 -12.55 8.82
N ASN A 243 -11.53 -13.05 8.10
CA ASN A 243 -11.65 -13.51 6.72
C ASN A 243 -12.73 -14.58 6.56
N ARG A 244 -12.75 -15.59 7.46
CA ARG A 244 -13.74 -16.69 7.40
C ARG A 244 -15.18 -16.21 7.55
N GLN A 245 -15.41 -15.29 8.50
CA GLN A 245 -16.72 -14.70 8.74
C GLN A 245 -17.15 -13.77 7.60
N ALA A 246 -16.19 -13.07 6.96
CA ALA A 246 -16.49 -12.24 5.80
C ALA A 246 -16.90 -13.08 4.58
N VAL A 247 -16.20 -14.17 4.30
CA VAL A 247 -16.58 -15.11 3.22
C VAL A 247 -17.94 -15.75 3.49
N ASP A 248 -18.21 -16.14 4.74
CA ASP A 248 -19.50 -16.66 5.16
C ASP A 248 -20.64 -15.64 4.93
N ALA A 249 -20.41 -14.40 5.35
CA ALA A 249 -21.36 -13.31 5.13
C ALA A 249 -21.64 -13.08 3.63
N ALA A 250 -20.62 -13.13 2.79
CA ALA A 250 -20.78 -13.05 1.33
C ALA A 250 -21.59 -14.22 0.79
N GLY A 251 -21.32 -15.45 1.24
CA GLY A 251 -22.08 -16.66 0.88
C GLY A 251 -23.55 -16.57 1.28
N LEU A 252 -23.85 -16.01 2.45
CA LEU A 252 -25.22 -15.77 2.89
C LEU A 252 -25.97 -14.79 1.98
N GLN A 253 -25.30 -13.80 1.40
CA GLN A 253 -25.93 -12.89 0.44
C GLN A 253 -26.38 -13.64 -0.83
N PHE A 254 -25.66 -14.66 -1.28
CA PHE A 254 -26.08 -15.48 -2.43
C PHE A 254 -27.30 -16.38 -2.15
N LYS A 255 -27.66 -16.59 -0.87
CA LYS A 255 -28.88 -17.28 -0.49
C LYS A 255 -30.14 -16.40 -0.50
N ARG A 256 -29.99 -15.11 -0.78
CA ARG A 256 -31.13 -14.17 -0.85
C ARG A 256 -32.01 -14.47 -2.05
N THR A 257 -33.32 -14.22 -1.86
CA THR A 257 -34.38 -14.44 -2.88
C THR A 257 -35.20 -13.17 -3.14
N ASP A 258 -34.84 -12.04 -2.48
CA ASP A 258 -35.53 -10.77 -2.67
C ASP A 258 -35.17 -10.12 -4.03
N ALA A 259 -35.89 -9.05 -4.38
CA ALA A 259 -35.71 -8.36 -5.65
C ALA A 259 -34.29 -7.84 -5.89
N ASP A 260 -33.55 -7.50 -4.79
CA ASP A 260 -32.20 -6.98 -4.84
C ASP A 260 -31.13 -8.07 -4.60
N ALA A 261 -31.52 -9.36 -4.62
CA ALA A 261 -30.59 -10.47 -4.45
C ALA A 261 -29.52 -10.49 -5.55
N PRO A 262 -28.29 -10.95 -5.25
CA PRO A 262 -27.19 -10.97 -6.23
C PRO A 262 -27.45 -11.94 -7.39
N ILE A 263 -28.18 -13.03 -7.17
CA ILE A 263 -28.51 -14.01 -8.23
C ILE A 263 -29.80 -13.56 -8.91
N LYS A 264 -29.71 -13.18 -10.17
CA LYS A 264 -30.85 -12.73 -10.99
C LYS A 264 -31.30 -13.78 -12.00
N LEU A 265 -30.42 -14.68 -12.42
CA LEU A 265 -30.65 -15.66 -13.46
C LEU A 265 -30.19 -17.05 -12.99
N SER A 266 -30.90 -18.11 -13.40
CA SER A 266 -30.60 -19.49 -13.00
C SER A 266 -29.24 -20.00 -13.48
N CYS A 267 -28.69 -19.46 -14.58
CA CYS A 267 -27.38 -19.82 -15.14
C CYS A 267 -26.27 -18.78 -14.86
N GLN A 268 -26.52 -17.82 -13.96
CA GLN A 268 -25.58 -16.77 -13.63
C GLN A 268 -24.35 -17.36 -12.93
N LYS A 269 -23.15 -17.05 -13.44
CA LYS A 269 -21.90 -17.36 -12.74
C LYS A 269 -21.70 -16.37 -11.60
N ASN A 270 -21.39 -16.89 -10.43
CA ASN A 270 -21.19 -16.11 -9.22
C ASN A 270 -19.81 -16.41 -8.63
N ALA A 271 -19.17 -15.41 -8.06
CA ALA A 271 -17.87 -15.55 -7.40
C ALA A 271 -17.75 -14.61 -6.21
N VAL A 272 -16.93 -14.97 -5.24
CA VAL A 272 -16.46 -14.10 -4.17
C VAL A 272 -14.96 -13.89 -4.36
N MET A 273 -14.53 -12.63 -4.34
CA MET A 273 -13.12 -12.28 -4.35
C MET A 273 -12.74 -11.68 -3.00
N LEU A 274 -11.81 -12.30 -2.31
CA LEU A 274 -11.30 -11.86 -1.02
C LEU A 274 -9.93 -11.20 -1.21
N PHE A 275 -9.82 -9.93 -0.82
CA PHE A 275 -8.55 -9.22 -0.72
C PHE A 275 -8.14 -9.12 0.75
N THR A 276 -7.00 -9.69 1.08
CA THR A 276 -6.44 -9.67 2.44
C THR A 276 -4.92 -9.72 2.39
N ASP A 277 -4.28 -9.14 3.41
CA ASP A 277 -2.83 -9.13 3.59
C ASP A 277 -2.37 -10.07 4.71
N GLY A 278 -3.28 -10.86 5.30
CA GLY A 278 -2.92 -11.67 6.43
C GLY A 278 -3.86 -12.80 6.79
N PHE A 279 -3.47 -13.48 7.88
CA PHE A 279 -4.23 -14.58 8.44
C PHE A 279 -5.54 -14.11 9.10
N SER A 280 -6.54 -14.98 9.07
CA SER A 280 -7.80 -14.73 9.78
C SER A 280 -7.56 -14.69 11.29
N ASN A 281 -7.95 -13.58 11.93
CA ASN A 281 -7.97 -13.44 13.38
C ASN A 281 -9.39 -13.42 13.99
N GLY A 282 -10.40 -13.71 13.17
CA GLY A 282 -11.79 -13.81 13.61
C GLY A 282 -12.16 -15.18 14.15
N GLY A 283 -13.31 -15.26 14.81
CA GLY A 283 -13.89 -16.50 15.29
C GLY A 283 -14.38 -17.45 14.19
N THR A 284 -15.08 -18.49 14.59
CA THR A 284 -15.72 -19.44 13.67
C THR A 284 -16.88 -18.76 12.92
N PRO A 285 -17.12 -19.07 11.64
CA PRO A 285 -18.31 -18.64 10.92
C PRO A 285 -19.60 -19.06 11.63
N SER A 286 -20.64 -18.29 11.48
CA SER A 286 -21.94 -18.58 12.11
C SER A 286 -22.77 -19.61 11.33
N SER A 287 -22.50 -19.75 10.03
CA SER A 287 -23.15 -20.77 9.20
C SER A 287 -22.23 -21.97 9.01
N THR A 288 -22.82 -23.14 9.04
CA THR A 288 -22.20 -24.37 8.58
C THR A 288 -22.43 -24.46 7.07
N ASN A 289 -21.40 -24.30 6.29
CA ASN A 289 -21.36 -24.63 4.87
C ASN A 289 -22.41 -23.92 3.99
N ALA A 290 -22.04 -22.83 3.32
CA ALA A 290 -22.96 -22.04 2.49
C ALA A 290 -23.45 -22.77 1.23
N ASP A 291 -22.72 -23.78 0.77
CA ASP A 291 -23.06 -24.60 -0.42
C ASP A 291 -23.82 -25.86 -0.08
N GLY A 292 -24.08 -26.17 1.19
CA GLY A 292 -24.76 -27.37 1.62
C GLY A 292 -23.94 -28.65 1.55
N ASN A 293 -22.68 -28.55 1.19
CA ASN A 293 -21.75 -29.68 1.09
C ASN A 293 -20.98 -29.84 2.39
N MET A 294 -21.11 -30.91 3.09
CA MET A 294 -20.33 -31.22 4.29
C MET A 294 -19.03 -31.87 3.87
N GLY A 295 -17.96 -31.03 3.70
CA GLY A 295 -16.61 -31.52 3.48
C GLY A 295 -15.98 -32.07 4.73
#